data_03011daf66647447ce25f625a210382b
#
_entry.id   03011daf66647447ce25f625a210382b
#
_cell.length_a   1.000
_cell.length_b   1.000
_cell.length_c   1.000
_cell.angle_alpha   90.00
_cell.angle_beta   90.00
_cell.angle_gamma   90.00
#
_symmetry.space_group_name_H-M   'P 1'
#
loop_
_entity.id
_entity.type
_entity.pdbx_description
1 polymer ?
#
loop_
_entity_poly.entity_id
_entity_poly.type
_entity_poly.pdbx_seq_one_letter_code
_entity_poly.pdbx_strand_id
1 'polypeptide(L)'
;MVDSPSMKDHLLSKIHDRTAVIGVIGLGYVGLPLAMEFVHAGFRVIGYDVSQRVIDLLMAGQSHIQDIPSQVVQEAVTAGSFVATAVESRIGECDAISVAVPTPLSKTRDPDMAFVLAAADAIARQAHPGMCVVLESTTYPGTTRELLQPRLEAMGLTVGTDTFVAFSPERVDPGNSVYQTKNTPKVVGGITPACVEVASALYASCIDVVVPVSSPEAAELVKLLENTFRAVNIGLVNEIA
;
A
#
# COMPACT_ATOMS: atom_id res chain seq x y z
N MET A 1 25.27 23.09 17.22
CA MET A 1 24.68 21.76 17.53
C MET A 1 24.13 21.23 16.23
N VAL A 2 24.65 20.11 15.77
CA VAL A 2 24.05 19.43 14.60
C VAL A 2 22.79 18.76 15.14
N ASP A 3 21.61 19.23 14.76
CA ASP A 3 20.35 18.59 15.15
C ASP A 3 20.39 17.13 14.69
N SER A 4 20.01 16.21 15.56
CA SER A 4 19.87 14.80 15.18
C SER A 4 18.85 14.71 14.02
N PRO A 5 19.12 13.88 12.99
CA PRO A 5 18.22 13.75 11.87
C PRO A 5 16.81 13.38 12.36
N SER A 6 15.79 14.01 11.78
CA SER A 6 14.38 13.73 12.11
C SER A 6 14.02 12.28 11.70
N MET A 7 12.92 11.72 12.27
CA MET A 7 12.41 10.41 11.85
C MET A 7 12.12 10.37 10.35
N LYS A 8 11.64 11.49 9.80
CA LYS A 8 11.42 11.67 8.36
C LYS A 8 12.72 11.50 7.58
N ASP A 9 13.78 12.24 7.96
CA ASP A 9 15.05 12.20 7.24
C ASP A 9 15.70 10.83 7.32
N HIS A 10 15.58 10.16 8.46
CA HIS A 10 16.06 8.81 8.66
C HIS A 10 15.35 7.81 7.73
N LEU A 11 14.02 7.87 7.65
CA LEU A 11 13.24 7.00 6.77
C LEU A 11 13.50 7.29 5.29
N LEU A 12 13.59 8.58 4.90
CA LEU A 12 13.95 8.98 3.53
C LEU A 12 15.33 8.43 3.13
N SER A 13 16.32 8.48 4.03
CA SER A 13 17.63 7.87 3.77
C SER A 13 17.52 6.36 3.55
N LYS A 14 16.79 5.64 4.41
CA LYS A 14 16.57 4.19 4.26
C LYS A 14 15.88 3.85 2.93
N ILE A 15 14.91 4.66 2.50
CA ILE A 15 14.23 4.48 1.21
C ILE A 15 15.21 4.70 0.06
N HIS A 16 15.99 5.79 0.11
CA HIS A 16 16.98 6.11 -0.91
C HIS A 16 18.03 5.00 -1.05
N ASP A 17 18.56 4.54 0.08
CA ASP A 17 19.64 3.53 0.13
C ASP A 17 19.11 2.09 -0.03
N ARG A 18 17.81 1.88 -0.20
CA ARG A 18 17.13 0.57 -0.31
C ARG A 18 17.31 -0.32 0.92
N THR A 19 17.60 0.27 2.07
CA THR A 19 17.74 -0.46 3.35
C THR A 19 16.44 -0.52 4.15
N ALA A 20 15.41 0.23 3.75
CA ALA A 20 14.09 0.13 4.34
C ALA A 20 13.49 -1.26 4.11
N VAL A 21 12.83 -1.81 5.13
CA VAL A 21 12.02 -3.03 5.01
C VAL A 21 10.60 -2.62 4.67
N ILE A 22 10.07 -3.13 3.56
CA ILE A 22 8.74 -2.78 3.09
C ILE A 22 7.75 -3.88 3.47
N GLY A 23 6.67 -3.49 4.16
CA GLY A 23 5.52 -4.34 4.43
C GLY A 23 4.43 -4.20 3.36
N VAL A 24 3.84 -5.30 2.94
CA VAL A 24 2.62 -5.28 2.12
C VAL A 24 1.56 -6.14 2.79
N ILE A 25 0.45 -5.53 3.21
CA ILE A 25 -0.66 -6.22 3.88
C ILE A 25 -1.78 -6.50 2.88
N GLY A 26 -2.07 -7.79 2.69
CA GLY A 26 -2.95 -8.30 1.63
C GLY A 26 -2.17 -8.61 0.37
N LEU A 27 -1.99 -9.90 0.07
CA LEU A 27 -1.19 -10.39 -1.06
C LEU A 27 -2.07 -10.82 -2.24
N GLY A 28 -3.17 -10.07 -2.48
CA GLY A 28 -4.07 -10.25 -3.61
C GLY A 28 -3.59 -9.58 -4.90
N TYR A 29 -4.55 -9.25 -5.79
CA TYR A 29 -4.32 -8.65 -7.12
C TYR A 29 -3.64 -7.27 -7.09
N VAL A 30 -3.69 -6.57 -5.96
CA VAL A 30 -3.03 -5.28 -5.76
C VAL A 30 -1.70 -5.48 -5.04
N GLY A 31 -1.73 -6.19 -3.91
CA GLY A 31 -0.57 -6.25 -3.03
C GLY A 31 0.58 -7.09 -3.55
N LEU A 32 0.32 -8.24 -4.19
CA LEU A 32 1.42 -9.07 -4.71
C LEU A 32 2.18 -8.39 -5.85
N PRO A 33 1.53 -7.80 -6.88
CA PRO A 33 2.24 -7.01 -7.89
C PRO A 33 3.08 -5.89 -7.29
N LEU A 34 2.51 -5.11 -6.36
CA LEU A 34 3.24 -4.04 -5.69
C LEU A 34 4.44 -4.56 -4.87
N ALA A 35 4.27 -5.68 -4.15
CA ALA A 35 5.36 -6.32 -3.43
C ALA A 35 6.52 -6.70 -4.37
N MET A 36 6.22 -7.21 -5.55
CA MET A 36 7.24 -7.56 -6.55
C MET A 36 7.91 -6.32 -7.15
N GLU A 37 7.20 -5.21 -7.34
CA GLU A 37 7.81 -3.94 -7.77
C GLU A 37 8.81 -3.41 -6.72
N PHE A 38 8.50 -3.49 -5.42
CA PHE A 38 9.46 -3.15 -4.37
C PHE A 38 10.66 -4.10 -4.34
N VAL A 39 10.45 -5.40 -4.55
CA VAL A 39 11.55 -6.38 -4.66
C VAL A 39 12.45 -6.04 -5.85
N HIS A 40 11.88 -5.76 -7.03
CA HIS A 40 12.62 -5.36 -8.23
C HIS A 40 13.40 -4.05 -8.02
N ALA A 41 12.87 -3.14 -7.20
CA ALA A 41 13.55 -1.90 -6.82
C ALA A 41 14.69 -2.10 -5.79
N GLY A 42 14.91 -3.33 -5.32
CA GLY A 42 16.02 -3.71 -4.43
C GLY A 42 15.68 -3.70 -2.94
N PHE A 43 14.41 -3.60 -2.55
CA PHE A 43 14.00 -3.67 -1.15
C PHE A 43 13.83 -5.10 -0.65
N ARG A 44 14.00 -5.28 0.66
CA ARG A 44 13.48 -6.45 1.37
C ARG A 44 12.00 -6.23 1.64
N VAL A 45 11.17 -7.21 1.28
CA VAL A 45 9.71 -7.11 1.39
C VAL A 45 9.16 -8.22 2.30
N ILE A 46 8.29 -7.83 3.23
CA ILE A 46 7.51 -8.73 4.08
C ILE A 46 6.04 -8.60 3.66
N GLY A 47 5.51 -9.65 3.03
CA GLY A 47 4.10 -9.74 2.71
C GLY A 47 3.32 -10.38 3.86
N TYR A 48 2.34 -9.68 4.40
CA TYR A 48 1.43 -10.20 5.42
C TYR A 48 0.07 -10.54 4.81
N ASP A 49 -0.40 -11.76 5.01
CA ASP A 49 -1.74 -12.18 4.61
C ASP A 49 -2.34 -13.10 5.68
N VAL A 50 -3.65 -13.05 5.86
CA VAL A 50 -4.38 -13.92 6.80
C VAL A 50 -4.62 -15.32 6.24
N SER A 51 -4.48 -15.49 4.92
CA SER A 51 -4.70 -16.76 4.24
C SER A 51 -3.45 -17.63 4.24
N GLN A 52 -3.39 -18.65 5.10
CA GLN A 52 -2.29 -19.59 5.10
C GLN A 52 -2.06 -20.24 3.75
N ARG A 53 -3.13 -20.52 2.99
CA ARG A 53 -3.03 -21.05 1.63
C ARG A 53 -2.24 -20.14 0.69
N VAL A 54 -2.48 -18.82 0.77
CA VAL A 54 -1.76 -17.83 -0.06
C VAL A 54 -0.27 -17.83 0.32
N ILE A 55 0.00 -17.83 1.62
CA ILE A 55 1.37 -17.86 2.16
C ILE A 55 2.11 -19.11 1.68
N ASP A 56 1.50 -20.29 1.85
CA ASP A 56 2.12 -21.56 1.48
C ASP A 56 2.44 -21.61 -0.01
N LEU A 57 1.53 -21.13 -0.89
CA LEU A 57 1.77 -21.03 -2.32
C LEU A 57 2.95 -20.11 -2.64
N LEU A 58 2.94 -18.89 -2.09
CA LEU A 58 3.99 -17.91 -2.35
C LEU A 58 5.35 -18.38 -1.84
N MET A 59 5.40 -18.97 -0.64
CA MET A 59 6.64 -19.51 -0.07
C MET A 59 7.14 -20.75 -0.80
N ALA A 60 6.27 -21.46 -1.53
CA ALA A 60 6.66 -22.51 -2.48
C ALA A 60 7.09 -21.96 -3.86
N GLY A 61 7.20 -20.63 -4.02
CA GLY A 61 7.57 -19.98 -5.27
C GLY A 61 6.47 -19.98 -6.32
N GLN A 62 5.21 -20.15 -5.92
CA GLN A 62 4.06 -20.19 -6.82
C GLN A 62 3.22 -18.92 -6.70
N SER A 63 2.88 -18.31 -7.83
CA SER A 63 1.95 -17.19 -7.87
C SER A 63 0.51 -17.69 -8.03
N HIS A 64 -0.41 -17.06 -7.31
CA HIS A 64 -1.85 -17.21 -7.47
C HIS A 64 -2.47 -16.05 -8.25
N ILE A 65 -1.65 -15.10 -8.69
CA ILE A 65 -2.05 -13.92 -9.48
C ILE A 65 -1.56 -14.11 -10.91
N GLN A 66 -2.48 -14.01 -11.86
CA GLN A 66 -2.21 -14.28 -13.27
C GLN A 66 -1.14 -13.35 -13.86
N ASP A 67 -1.16 -12.08 -13.45
CA ASP A 67 -0.25 -11.03 -13.95
C ASP A 67 1.18 -11.14 -13.37
N ILE A 68 1.40 -12.00 -12.37
CA ILE A 68 2.72 -12.24 -11.77
C ILE A 68 3.16 -13.68 -12.05
N PRO A 69 4.18 -13.90 -12.89
CA PRO A 69 4.71 -15.23 -13.14
C PRO A 69 5.28 -15.88 -11.87
N SER A 70 5.05 -17.18 -11.68
CA SER A 70 5.60 -17.93 -10.54
C SER A 70 7.14 -17.85 -10.44
N GLN A 71 7.81 -17.75 -11.58
CA GLN A 71 9.27 -17.58 -11.61
C GLN A 71 9.72 -16.34 -10.85
N VAL A 72 9.02 -15.20 -10.99
CA VAL A 72 9.34 -13.95 -10.29
C VAL A 72 9.24 -14.13 -8.77
N VAL A 73 8.16 -14.80 -8.32
CA VAL A 73 7.97 -15.10 -6.89
C VAL A 73 9.06 -16.03 -6.39
N GLN A 74 9.37 -17.10 -7.14
CA GLN A 74 10.39 -18.08 -6.78
C GLN A 74 11.78 -17.44 -6.66
N GLU A 75 12.16 -16.58 -7.59
CA GLU A 75 13.42 -15.86 -7.55
C GLU A 75 13.51 -14.95 -6.31
N ALA A 76 12.44 -14.19 -6.01
CA ALA A 76 12.36 -13.31 -4.85
C ALA A 76 12.45 -14.06 -3.51
N VAL A 77 11.75 -15.19 -3.38
CA VAL A 77 11.81 -16.06 -2.19
C VAL A 77 13.18 -16.70 -2.03
N THR A 78 13.75 -17.23 -3.11
CA THR A 78 15.08 -17.88 -3.10
C THR A 78 16.19 -16.89 -2.73
N ALA A 79 16.10 -15.65 -3.24
CA ALA A 79 17.04 -14.58 -2.90
C ALA A 79 16.85 -14.04 -1.46
N GLY A 80 15.78 -14.40 -0.77
CA GLY A 80 15.45 -13.87 0.55
C GLY A 80 15.00 -12.42 0.55
N SER A 81 14.70 -11.85 -0.63
CA SER A 81 14.20 -10.47 -0.78
C SER A 81 12.69 -10.37 -0.54
N PHE A 82 11.96 -11.47 -0.63
CA PHE A 82 10.54 -11.56 -0.31
C PHE A 82 10.24 -12.70 0.67
N VAL A 83 9.38 -12.42 1.65
CA VAL A 83 8.81 -13.44 2.53
C VAL A 83 7.33 -13.17 2.77
N ALA A 84 6.49 -14.20 2.61
CA ALA A 84 5.07 -14.12 2.98
C ALA A 84 4.85 -14.74 4.37
N THR A 85 3.98 -14.15 5.19
CA THR A 85 3.75 -14.58 6.57
C THR A 85 2.35 -14.22 7.09
N ALA A 86 1.82 -15.03 8.02
CA ALA A 86 0.65 -14.68 8.85
C ALA A 86 1.05 -14.23 10.27
N VAL A 87 2.34 -14.11 10.55
CA VAL A 87 2.82 -13.71 11.88
C VAL A 87 2.77 -12.20 12.01
N GLU A 88 1.79 -11.71 12.78
CA GLU A 88 1.50 -10.28 12.94
C GLU A 88 2.71 -9.48 13.47
N SER A 89 3.49 -10.04 14.40
CA SER A 89 4.64 -9.33 14.98
C SER A 89 5.70 -8.93 13.94
N ARG A 90 5.72 -9.58 12.77
CA ARG A 90 6.62 -9.22 11.68
C ARG A 90 6.27 -7.89 10.99
N ILE A 91 5.04 -7.38 11.21
CA ILE A 91 4.64 -6.03 10.79
C ILE A 91 5.55 -4.99 11.45
N GLY A 92 5.96 -5.21 12.70
CA GLY A 92 6.88 -4.34 13.43
C GLY A 92 8.34 -4.33 12.92
N GLU A 93 8.70 -5.23 11.98
CA GLU A 93 10.00 -5.20 11.30
C GLU A 93 10.02 -4.19 10.12
N CYS A 94 8.85 -3.67 9.70
CA CYS A 94 8.70 -2.86 8.50
C CYS A 94 8.89 -1.38 8.79
N ASP A 95 9.67 -0.70 7.97
CA ASP A 95 9.82 0.75 7.98
C ASP A 95 8.69 1.47 7.22
N ALA A 96 8.17 0.84 6.17
CA ALA A 96 7.02 1.36 5.42
C ALA A 96 6.06 0.23 5.06
N ILE A 97 4.76 0.49 5.13
CA ILE A 97 3.71 -0.50 4.94
C ILE A 97 2.68 0.02 3.92
N SER A 98 2.40 -0.78 2.89
CA SER A 98 1.24 -0.61 2.00
C SER A 98 0.12 -1.57 2.40
N VAL A 99 -1.10 -1.03 2.57
CA VAL A 99 -2.30 -1.81 2.95
C VAL A 99 -3.19 -2.00 1.73
N ALA A 100 -3.21 -3.20 1.19
CA ALA A 100 -3.91 -3.58 -0.04
C ALA A 100 -4.93 -4.72 0.21
N VAL A 101 -5.68 -4.60 1.29
CA VAL A 101 -6.72 -5.59 1.66
C VAL A 101 -8.00 -5.37 0.86
N PRO A 102 -8.82 -6.42 0.63
CA PRO A 102 -10.08 -6.28 -0.08
C PRO A 102 -11.10 -5.43 0.69
N THR A 103 -11.95 -4.70 -0.06
CA THR A 103 -13.10 -3.94 0.45
C THR A 103 -14.36 -4.37 -0.30
N PRO A 104 -14.87 -5.59 -0.04
CA PRO A 104 -16.06 -6.08 -0.73
C PRO A 104 -17.29 -5.24 -0.36
N LEU A 105 -18.31 -5.29 -1.21
CA LEU A 105 -19.59 -4.69 -0.86
C LEU A 105 -20.36 -5.60 0.10
N SER A 106 -20.95 -5.00 1.12
CA SER A 106 -21.89 -5.65 2.03
C SER A 106 -23.21 -6.03 1.30
N LYS A 107 -24.10 -6.72 1.97
CA LYS A 107 -25.46 -7.02 1.44
C LYS A 107 -26.27 -5.75 1.15
N THR A 108 -25.99 -4.66 1.86
CA THR A 108 -26.60 -3.34 1.67
C THR A 108 -25.90 -2.49 0.61
N ARG A 109 -24.85 -3.03 -0.04
CA ARG A 109 -24.00 -2.37 -1.03
C ARG A 109 -23.12 -1.25 -0.46
N ASP A 110 -22.94 -1.22 0.86
CA ASP A 110 -21.94 -0.37 1.50
C ASP A 110 -20.58 -1.05 1.49
N PRO A 111 -19.45 -0.32 1.43
CA PRO A 111 -18.12 -0.91 1.55
C PRO A 111 -17.95 -1.63 2.90
N ASP A 112 -17.53 -2.89 2.88
CA ASP A 112 -17.19 -3.61 4.10
C ASP A 112 -15.76 -3.24 4.52
N MET A 113 -15.65 -2.45 5.57
CA MET A 113 -14.39 -1.94 6.09
C MET A 113 -13.70 -2.89 7.08
N ALA A 114 -14.27 -4.07 7.36
CA ALA A 114 -13.76 -5.00 8.38
C ALA A 114 -12.30 -5.38 8.15
N PHE A 115 -11.90 -5.63 6.90
CA PHE A 115 -10.51 -5.96 6.57
C PHE A 115 -9.55 -4.77 6.76
N VAL A 116 -9.99 -3.56 6.40
CA VAL A 116 -9.20 -2.33 6.59
C VAL A 116 -9.02 -2.06 8.08
N LEU A 117 -10.08 -2.19 8.87
CA LEU A 117 -10.04 -2.02 10.32
C LEU A 117 -9.12 -3.05 10.98
N ALA A 118 -9.22 -4.33 10.60
CA ALA A 118 -8.35 -5.39 11.12
C ALA A 118 -6.88 -5.14 10.78
N ALA A 119 -6.58 -4.70 9.56
CA ALA A 119 -5.22 -4.33 9.15
C ALA A 119 -4.70 -3.12 9.93
N ALA A 120 -5.53 -2.07 10.08
CA ALA A 120 -5.18 -0.88 10.85
C ALA A 120 -4.91 -1.20 12.34
N ASP A 121 -5.71 -2.09 12.94
CA ASP A 121 -5.51 -2.54 14.32
C ASP A 121 -4.25 -3.39 14.46
N ALA A 122 -3.94 -4.27 13.50
CA ALA A 122 -2.70 -5.05 13.50
C ALA A 122 -1.46 -4.16 13.36
N ILE A 123 -1.50 -3.17 12.47
CA ILE A 123 -0.44 -2.18 12.30
C ILE A 123 -0.25 -1.38 13.59
N ALA A 124 -1.33 -0.86 14.19
CA ALA A 124 -1.25 -0.06 15.40
C ALA A 124 -0.56 -0.81 16.55
N ARG A 125 -0.87 -2.10 16.74
CA ARG A 125 -0.22 -2.94 17.77
C ARG A 125 1.29 -3.10 17.57
N GLN A 126 1.78 -2.95 16.35
CA GLN A 126 3.18 -3.14 15.97
C GLN A 126 3.88 -1.83 15.59
N ALA A 127 3.16 -0.70 15.65
CA ALA A 127 3.65 0.59 15.21
C ALA A 127 4.81 1.09 16.08
N HIS A 128 5.78 1.73 15.43
CA HIS A 128 6.96 2.29 16.06
C HIS A 128 7.33 3.64 15.41
N PRO A 129 8.12 4.48 16.09
CA PRO A 129 8.62 5.72 15.48
C PRO A 129 9.41 5.44 14.19
N GLY A 130 9.20 6.27 13.18
CA GLY A 130 9.81 6.15 11.85
C GLY A 130 8.99 5.32 10.86
N MET A 131 7.89 4.67 11.28
CA MET A 131 7.06 3.88 10.36
C MET A 131 6.22 4.76 9.43
N CYS A 132 6.16 4.39 8.15
CA CYS A 132 5.22 4.97 7.18
C CYS A 132 4.10 3.96 6.87
N VAL A 133 2.84 4.40 6.86
CA VAL A 133 1.69 3.56 6.51
C VAL A 133 0.89 4.20 5.38
N VAL A 134 0.72 3.47 4.28
CA VAL A 134 -0.05 3.93 3.13
C VAL A 134 -1.24 3.00 2.92
N LEU A 135 -2.45 3.56 2.95
CA LEU A 135 -3.68 2.83 2.61
C LEU A 135 -3.88 2.86 1.10
N GLU A 136 -4.05 1.69 0.48
CA GLU A 136 -4.32 1.54 -0.96
C GLU A 136 -5.70 0.96 -1.25
N SER A 137 -6.29 0.30 -0.27
CA SER A 137 -7.63 -0.28 -0.38
C SER A 137 -8.65 0.79 -0.78
N THR A 138 -9.58 0.45 -1.68
CA THR A 138 -10.65 1.36 -2.11
C THR A 138 -11.57 1.68 -0.94
N THR A 139 -11.71 2.96 -0.62
CA THR A 139 -12.46 3.46 0.54
C THR A 139 -13.25 4.72 0.19
N TYR A 140 -13.93 5.32 1.17
CA TYR A 140 -14.57 6.64 1.03
C TYR A 140 -13.64 7.77 1.47
N PRO A 141 -13.82 9.01 0.98
CA PRO A 141 -13.02 10.16 1.42
C PRO A 141 -13.12 10.40 2.92
N GLY A 142 -11.97 10.50 3.59
CA GLY A 142 -11.85 10.64 5.04
C GLY A 142 -11.37 9.37 5.76
N THR A 143 -11.43 8.20 5.12
CA THR A 143 -11.07 6.91 5.75
C THR A 143 -9.69 6.92 6.37
N THR A 144 -8.68 7.43 5.68
CA THR A 144 -7.29 7.46 6.17
C THR A 144 -7.19 8.28 7.46
N ARG A 145 -7.84 9.45 7.49
CA ARG A 145 -7.85 10.35 8.65
C ARG A 145 -8.72 9.83 9.79
N GLU A 146 -9.86 9.24 9.49
CA GLU A 146 -10.82 8.80 10.51
C GLU A 146 -10.48 7.43 11.11
N LEU A 147 -9.90 6.53 10.31
CA LEU A 147 -9.67 5.16 10.76
C LEU A 147 -8.20 4.87 11.08
N LEU A 148 -7.25 5.31 10.25
CA LEU A 148 -5.84 4.93 10.42
C LEU A 148 -5.11 5.88 11.36
N GLN A 149 -5.24 7.21 11.16
CA GLN A 149 -4.56 8.20 12.00
C GLN A 149 -4.85 8.04 13.49
N PRO A 150 -6.13 7.94 13.96
CA PRO A 150 -6.42 7.88 15.39
C PRO A 150 -5.87 6.62 16.06
N ARG A 151 -5.74 5.52 15.32
CA ARG A 151 -5.17 4.26 15.84
C ARG A 151 -3.69 4.37 16.15
N LEU A 152 -2.95 5.04 15.28
CA LEU A 152 -1.52 5.29 15.49
C LEU A 152 -1.29 6.31 16.62
N GLU A 153 -2.10 7.37 16.67
CA GLU A 153 -2.06 8.36 17.73
C GLU A 153 -2.42 7.79 19.10
N ALA A 154 -3.33 6.81 19.16
CA ALA A 154 -3.65 6.09 20.39
C ALA A 154 -2.47 5.25 20.94
N MET A 155 -1.50 4.92 20.08
CA MET A 155 -0.24 4.28 20.49
C MET A 155 0.84 5.28 20.93
N GLY A 156 0.50 6.56 21.02
CA GLY A 156 1.41 7.64 21.44
C GLY A 156 2.31 8.17 20.32
N LEU A 157 1.99 7.86 19.06
CA LEU A 157 2.74 8.34 17.89
C LEU A 157 2.07 9.57 17.28
N THR A 158 2.85 10.62 17.03
CA THR A 158 2.38 11.84 16.36
C THR A 158 2.51 11.70 14.85
N VAL A 159 1.38 11.73 14.12
CA VAL A 159 1.39 11.64 12.66
C VAL A 159 2.03 12.90 12.05
N GLY A 160 2.99 12.68 11.15
CA GLY A 160 3.79 13.73 10.51
C GLY A 160 5.09 14.08 11.24
N THR A 161 5.33 13.50 12.41
CA THR A 161 6.56 13.67 13.21
C THR A 161 7.18 12.32 13.54
N ASP A 162 6.43 11.46 14.26
CA ASP A 162 6.91 10.15 14.68
C ASP A 162 6.56 9.06 13.68
N THR A 163 5.45 9.22 12.98
CA THR A 163 4.95 8.26 11.96
C THR A 163 4.34 9.01 10.77
N PHE A 164 4.27 8.37 9.61
CA PHE A 164 3.82 9.01 8.38
C PHE A 164 2.64 8.23 7.80
N VAL A 165 1.56 8.94 7.45
CA VAL A 165 0.31 8.32 7.00
C VAL A 165 -0.16 8.95 5.71
N ALA A 166 -0.45 8.12 4.72
CA ALA A 166 -0.90 8.55 3.41
C ALA A 166 -1.96 7.61 2.83
N PHE A 167 -2.60 8.05 1.78
CA PHE A 167 -3.45 7.26 0.90
C PHE A 167 -2.91 7.28 -0.53
N SER A 168 -2.98 6.14 -1.21
CA SER A 168 -2.60 6.04 -2.61
C SER A 168 -3.49 5.01 -3.31
N PRO A 169 -4.47 5.42 -4.15
CA PRO A 169 -5.38 4.49 -4.81
C PRO A 169 -4.65 3.58 -5.80
N GLU A 170 -5.03 2.30 -5.85
CA GLU A 170 -4.64 1.44 -6.95
C GLU A 170 -5.47 1.75 -8.19
N ARG A 171 -4.80 1.88 -9.34
CA ARG A 171 -5.40 2.31 -10.62
C ARG A 171 -5.18 1.34 -11.77
N VAL A 172 -4.47 0.24 -11.54
CA VAL A 172 -4.23 -0.79 -12.56
C VAL A 172 -5.53 -1.54 -12.87
N ASP A 173 -5.82 -1.71 -14.15
CA ASP A 173 -6.91 -2.59 -14.60
C ASP A 173 -6.32 -4.00 -14.79
N PRO A 174 -6.81 -5.03 -14.08
CA PRO A 174 -6.32 -6.40 -14.22
C PRO A 174 -6.36 -6.89 -15.67
N GLY A 175 -5.25 -7.51 -16.12
CA GLY A 175 -5.12 -8.00 -17.49
C GLY A 175 -4.80 -6.93 -18.55
N ASN A 176 -4.54 -5.68 -18.16
CA ASN A 176 -4.09 -4.65 -19.08
C ASN A 176 -2.63 -4.87 -19.48
N SER A 177 -2.36 -5.08 -20.77
CA SER A 177 -1.02 -5.36 -21.29
C SER A 177 -0.12 -4.09 -21.40
N VAL A 178 -0.72 -2.90 -21.38
CA VAL A 178 -0.01 -1.63 -21.56
C VAL A 178 0.28 -0.96 -20.23
N TYR A 179 -0.74 -0.85 -19.36
CA TYR A 179 -0.64 -0.21 -18.06
C TYR A 179 -0.53 -1.26 -16.97
N GLN A 180 0.63 -1.33 -16.35
CA GLN A 180 0.98 -2.22 -15.25
C GLN A 180 1.27 -1.39 -13.99
N THR A 181 1.50 -2.04 -12.87
CA THR A 181 1.78 -1.37 -11.58
C THR A 181 2.89 -0.33 -11.71
N LYS A 182 3.98 -0.64 -12.38
CA LYS A 182 5.15 0.24 -12.50
C LYS A 182 4.89 1.52 -13.30
N ASN A 183 4.20 1.44 -14.44
CA ASN A 183 4.03 2.57 -15.38
C ASN A 183 2.68 3.28 -15.25
N THR A 184 1.79 2.82 -14.37
CA THR A 184 0.55 3.54 -14.04
C THR A 184 0.87 4.68 -13.06
N PRO A 185 0.56 5.95 -13.38
CA PRO A 185 0.85 7.05 -12.46
C PRO A 185 0.20 6.84 -11.09
N LYS A 186 0.96 6.96 -10.02
CA LYS A 186 0.52 6.72 -8.64
C LYS A 186 0.17 8.04 -7.95
N VAL A 187 -1.08 8.22 -7.56
CA VAL A 187 -1.54 9.41 -6.82
C VAL A 187 -1.24 9.20 -5.33
N VAL A 188 -0.68 10.22 -4.66
CA VAL A 188 -0.33 10.15 -3.24
C VAL A 188 -0.86 11.36 -2.50
N GLY A 189 -1.68 11.14 -1.47
CA GLY A 189 -2.17 12.15 -0.54
C GLY A 189 -1.79 11.81 0.90
N GLY A 190 -1.09 12.69 1.59
CA GLY A 190 -0.66 12.48 2.98
C GLY A 190 -1.43 13.34 3.98
N ILE A 191 -1.46 12.91 5.25
CA ILE A 191 -2.09 13.67 6.35
C ILE A 191 -1.37 15.00 6.57
N THR A 192 -0.05 15.03 6.43
CA THR A 192 0.79 16.23 6.53
C THR A 192 1.74 16.34 5.34
N PRO A 193 2.40 17.49 5.11
CA PRO A 193 3.42 17.60 4.07
C PRO A 193 4.56 16.57 4.20
N ALA A 194 4.97 16.25 5.44
CA ALA A 194 5.98 15.22 5.69
C ALA A 194 5.49 13.82 5.26
N CYS A 195 4.21 13.51 5.48
CA CYS A 195 3.59 12.26 5.03
C CYS A 195 3.56 12.16 3.50
N VAL A 196 3.25 13.26 2.80
CA VAL A 196 3.29 13.31 1.33
C VAL A 196 4.70 13.07 0.81
N GLU A 197 5.70 13.73 1.41
CA GLU A 197 7.10 13.62 1.02
C GLU A 197 7.61 12.17 1.16
N VAL A 198 7.39 11.55 2.33
CA VAL A 198 7.83 10.18 2.61
C VAL A 198 7.13 9.18 1.70
N ALA A 199 5.80 9.24 1.59
CA ALA A 199 5.04 8.30 0.76
C ALA A 199 5.36 8.48 -0.73
N SER A 200 5.56 9.72 -1.19
CA SER A 200 5.99 9.99 -2.56
C SER A 200 7.38 9.43 -2.86
N ALA A 201 8.33 9.59 -1.95
CA ALA A 201 9.67 9.01 -2.08
C ALA A 201 9.64 7.48 -2.11
N LEU A 202 8.79 6.86 -1.27
CA LEU A 202 8.57 5.42 -1.25
C LEU A 202 8.12 4.92 -2.64
N TYR A 203 7.03 5.48 -3.19
CA TYR A 203 6.54 5.02 -4.50
C TYR A 203 7.45 5.42 -5.66
N ALA A 204 8.07 6.59 -5.64
CA ALA A 204 9.03 7.00 -6.68
C ALA A 204 10.25 6.07 -6.76
N SER A 205 10.45 5.23 -5.76
CA SER A 205 11.51 4.22 -5.76
C SER A 205 11.25 3.02 -6.66
N CYS A 206 9.98 2.76 -7.02
CA CYS A 206 9.55 1.60 -7.81
C CYS A 206 8.50 1.92 -8.90
N ILE A 207 7.88 3.11 -8.87
CA ILE A 207 6.85 3.56 -9.82
C ILE A 207 7.39 4.72 -10.65
N ASP A 208 7.15 4.68 -11.96
CA ASP A 208 7.73 5.66 -12.90
C ASP A 208 7.22 7.10 -12.69
N VAL A 209 5.95 7.26 -12.29
CA VAL A 209 5.33 8.59 -12.10
C VAL A 209 4.52 8.62 -10.81
N VAL A 210 4.88 9.53 -9.89
CA VAL A 210 4.13 9.81 -8.67
C VAL A 210 3.53 11.21 -8.74
N VAL A 211 2.25 11.32 -8.43
CA VAL A 211 1.47 12.56 -8.48
C VAL A 211 0.99 12.92 -7.06
N PRO A 212 1.72 13.79 -6.34
CA PRO A 212 1.26 14.25 -5.03
C PRO A 212 0.00 15.10 -5.15
N VAL A 213 -0.94 14.92 -4.21
CA VAL A 213 -2.16 15.73 -4.09
C VAL A 213 -2.27 16.36 -2.72
N SER A 214 -3.20 17.30 -2.56
CA SER A 214 -3.28 18.19 -1.40
C SER A 214 -3.64 17.48 -0.07
N SER A 215 -4.29 16.31 -0.12
CA SER A 215 -4.71 15.60 1.08
C SER A 215 -5.02 14.12 0.77
N PRO A 216 -5.12 13.25 1.79
CA PRO A 216 -5.55 11.87 1.58
C PRO A 216 -6.99 11.80 1.03
N GLU A 217 -7.89 12.71 1.45
CA GLU A 217 -9.27 12.78 0.95
C GLU A 217 -9.32 13.07 -0.56
N ALA A 218 -8.42 13.92 -1.05
CA ALA A 218 -8.29 14.18 -2.49
C ALA A 218 -7.85 12.92 -3.24
N ALA A 219 -6.88 12.18 -2.71
CA ALA A 219 -6.42 10.93 -3.30
C ALA A 219 -7.50 9.83 -3.26
N GLU A 220 -8.24 9.71 -2.16
CA GLU A 220 -9.38 8.79 -2.00
C GLU A 220 -10.48 9.10 -3.03
N LEU A 221 -10.78 10.40 -3.24
CA LEU A 221 -11.78 10.84 -4.20
C LEU A 221 -11.39 10.53 -5.66
N VAL A 222 -10.11 10.56 -6.01
CA VAL A 222 -9.63 10.24 -7.37
C VAL A 222 -10.12 8.87 -7.83
N LYS A 223 -10.02 7.84 -6.98
CA LYS A 223 -10.49 6.48 -7.32
C LYS A 223 -11.99 6.44 -7.58
N LEU A 224 -12.77 7.11 -6.76
CA LEU A 224 -14.22 7.18 -6.90
C LEU A 224 -14.62 7.94 -8.18
N LEU A 225 -13.94 9.06 -8.45
CA LEU A 225 -14.17 9.86 -9.65
C LEU A 225 -13.90 9.05 -10.93
N GLU A 226 -12.76 8.37 -11.00
CA GLU A 226 -12.39 7.56 -12.15
C GLU A 226 -13.36 6.39 -12.38
N ASN A 227 -13.73 5.69 -11.32
CA ASN A 227 -14.69 4.58 -11.41
C ASN A 227 -16.08 5.08 -11.83
N THR A 228 -16.54 6.21 -11.29
CA THR A 228 -17.83 6.81 -11.65
C THR A 228 -17.81 7.28 -13.11
N PHE A 229 -16.75 7.98 -13.52
CA PHE A 229 -16.58 8.42 -14.90
C PHE A 229 -16.63 7.24 -15.88
N ARG A 230 -15.90 6.16 -15.57
CA ARG A 230 -15.90 4.93 -16.39
C ARG A 230 -17.30 4.31 -16.45
N ALA A 231 -17.97 4.13 -15.32
CA ALA A 231 -19.29 3.52 -15.26
C ALA A 231 -20.35 4.31 -16.05
N VAL A 232 -20.34 5.64 -15.90
CA VAL A 232 -21.27 6.52 -16.61
C VAL A 232 -21.03 6.46 -18.13
N ASN A 233 -19.77 6.53 -18.59
CA ASN A 233 -19.47 6.49 -20.02
C ASN A 233 -19.79 5.11 -20.65
N ILE A 234 -19.49 4.01 -19.95
CA ILE A 234 -19.85 2.66 -20.42
C ILE A 234 -21.39 2.52 -20.49
N GLY A 235 -22.11 2.97 -19.45
CA GLY A 235 -23.57 2.96 -19.44
C GLY A 235 -24.15 3.76 -20.60
N LEU A 236 -23.67 4.99 -20.81
CA LEU A 236 -24.10 5.85 -21.92
C LEU A 236 -23.90 5.18 -23.28
N VAL A 237 -22.72 4.64 -23.54
CA VAL A 237 -22.43 3.98 -24.83
C VAL A 237 -23.32 2.76 -25.05
N ASN A 238 -23.57 1.96 -24.01
CA ASN A 238 -24.45 0.80 -24.10
C ASN A 238 -25.92 1.17 -24.37
N GLU A 239 -26.39 2.33 -23.86
CA GLU A 239 -27.77 2.80 -24.11
C GLU A 239 -27.93 3.41 -25.53
N ILE A 240 -26.84 3.87 -26.15
CA ILE A 240 -26.87 4.47 -27.49
C ILE A 240 -26.66 3.41 -28.60
N ALA A 241 -26.01 2.29 -28.29
CA ALA A 241 -25.68 1.23 -29.26
C ALA A 241 -26.89 0.37 -29.59
#